data_ef7bee164b6ff9ad037fad945c98e790
#
_entry.id   ef7bee164b6ff9ad037fad945c98e790
#
_cell.length_a   1.000
_cell.length_b   1.000
_cell.length_c   1.000
_cell.angle_alpha   90.00
_cell.angle_beta   90.00
_cell.angle_gamma   90.00
#
_symmetry.space_group_name_H-M   'P 1'
#
loop_
_entity.id
_entity.type
_entity.pdbx_description
1 polymer ?
#
loop_
_entity_poly.entity_id
_entity_poly.type
_entity_poly.pdbx_seq_one_letter_code
_entity_poly.pdbx_strand_id
1 'polypeptide(L)'
;MELLYWFQSIRTPVMDSIMSIVTHLGEETFFMLAALIVFWCVDKRKGYYLLTVGFVGTLINQWLKIACRIPRPWVQDPNFPIVEAARAEATGYSFPSGHTQAAVGYLGGIARFTDRIWLRIACIVLAVMTAISRMYLGVHTPLDVGVSIVIAVILVLVIYPLIESTLWFPNRMYAIIGGMLLFSLAYLAYVELYPFPVDVDAANLASAVKNAYTMTGSVLGVLVVYAVDNKFIHFSTRAPWWGQLIKVTVGLALAVAMKSLLKAPLLALCGGHDLGNLVRYFLLVVVAGAVWPWTFRFFERCAK
;
A
#
# COMPACT_ATOMS: atom_id res chain seq x y z
N MET A 1 -19.78 -8.91 16.80
CA MET A 1 -19.24 -8.29 18.05
C MET A 1 -18.73 -9.32 19.06
N GLU A 2 -19.31 -10.50 19.20
CA GLU A 2 -18.90 -11.52 20.21
C GLU A 2 -17.40 -11.83 20.20
N LEU A 3 -16.79 -12.10 19.03
CA LEU A 3 -15.34 -12.35 18.95
C LEU A 3 -14.51 -11.16 19.41
N LEU A 4 -14.95 -9.92 19.17
CA LEU A 4 -14.25 -8.72 19.62
C LEU A 4 -14.32 -8.58 21.16
N TYR A 5 -15.46 -8.89 21.77
CA TYR A 5 -15.59 -8.95 23.23
C TYR A 5 -14.76 -10.08 23.84
N TRP A 6 -14.64 -11.22 23.15
CA TRP A 6 -13.74 -12.28 23.57
C TRP A 6 -12.28 -11.79 23.55
N PHE A 7 -11.82 -11.12 22.48
CA PHE A 7 -10.49 -10.52 22.46
C PHE A 7 -10.30 -9.51 23.58
N GLN A 8 -11.31 -8.68 23.85
CA GLN A 8 -11.27 -7.73 24.96
C GLN A 8 -11.03 -8.42 26.30
N SER A 9 -11.67 -9.56 26.55
CA SER A 9 -11.57 -10.28 27.83
C SER A 9 -10.18 -10.84 28.12
N ILE A 10 -9.35 -11.03 27.09
CA ILE A 10 -7.98 -11.54 27.20
C ILE A 10 -6.91 -10.45 27.04
N ARG A 11 -7.30 -9.18 26.96
CA ARG A 11 -6.35 -8.06 26.85
C ARG A 11 -5.50 -7.91 28.10
N THR A 12 -4.22 -7.67 27.88
CA THR A 12 -3.24 -7.30 28.90
C THR A 12 -2.34 -6.19 28.37
N PRO A 13 -1.76 -5.32 29.18
CA PRO A 13 -0.88 -4.23 28.70
C PRO A 13 0.28 -4.71 27.83
N VAL A 14 0.83 -5.89 28.15
CA VAL A 14 1.92 -6.50 27.36
C VAL A 14 1.41 -6.93 25.98
N MET A 15 0.27 -7.63 25.94
CA MET A 15 -0.31 -8.09 24.68
C MET A 15 -0.80 -6.92 23.83
N ASP A 16 -1.35 -5.86 24.42
CA ASP A 16 -1.74 -4.62 23.74
C ASP A 16 -0.55 -3.98 23.05
N SER A 17 0.60 -3.91 23.73
CA SER A 17 1.85 -3.40 23.16
C SER A 17 2.36 -4.27 22.01
N ILE A 18 2.35 -5.60 22.16
CA ILE A 18 2.76 -6.53 21.10
C ILE A 18 1.86 -6.38 19.88
N MET A 19 0.54 -6.37 20.07
CA MET A 19 -0.41 -6.27 18.95
C MET A 19 -0.37 -4.89 18.29
N SER A 20 -0.08 -3.84 19.04
CA SER A 20 0.17 -2.50 18.50
C SER A 20 1.45 -2.44 17.65
N ILE A 21 2.52 -3.16 18.02
CA ILE A 21 3.73 -3.26 17.19
C ILE A 21 3.44 -4.09 15.92
N VAL A 22 2.79 -5.23 16.07
CA VAL A 22 2.48 -6.13 14.95
C VAL A 22 1.59 -5.44 13.91
N THR A 23 0.65 -4.61 14.33
CA THR A 23 -0.26 -3.93 13.40
C THR A 23 0.47 -2.99 12.44
N HIS A 24 1.62 -2.40 12.84
CA HIS A 24 2.42 -1.53 11.95
C HIS A 24 2.92 -2.24 10.69
N LEU A 25 3.06 -3.58 10.72
CA LEU A 25 3.36 -4.35 9.51
C LEU A 25 2.27 -4.22 8.44
N GLY A 26 1.05 -3.85 8.81
CA GLY A 26 -0.04 -3.59 7.87
C GLY A 26 -0.10 -2.16 7.35
N GLU A 27 0.80 -1.28 7.76
CA GLU A 27 0.84 0.08 7.26
C GLU A 27 1.31 0.16 5.81
N GLU A 28 0.75 1.12 5.09
CA GLU A 28 1.12 1.42 3.71
C GLU A 28 2.62 1.72 3.56
N THR A 29 3.23 2.33 4.59
CA THR A 29 4.66 2.64 4.62
C THR A 29 5.51 1.36 4.56
N PHE A 30 5.21 0.34 5.36
CA PHE A 30 5.92 -0.94 5.34
C PHE A 30 5.77 -1.66 4.00
N PHE A 31 4.56 -1.66 3.43
CA PHE A 31 4.32 -2.17 2.10
C PHE A 31 5.21 -1.48 1.05
N MET A 32 5.21 -0.14 1.03
CA MET A 32 6.01 0.63 0.07
C MET A 32 7.50 0.35 0.23
N LEU A 33 8.01 0.27 1.47
CA LEU A 33 9.40 -0.07 1.75
C LEU A 33 9.76 -1.45 1.18
N ALA A 34 8.95 -2.46 1.46
CA ALA A 34 9.19 -3.82 0.96
C ALA A 34 9.18 -3.88 -0.57
N ALA A 35 8.20 -3.23 -1.21
CA ALA A 35 8.09 -3.18 -2.67
C ALA A 35 9.28 -2.47 -3.32
N LEU A 36 9.74 -1.33 -2.76
CA LEU A 36 10.89 -0.59 -3.25
C LEU A 36 12.20 -1.36 -3.07
N ILE A 37 12.41 -2.02 -1.93
CA ILE A 37 13.60 -2.86 -1.70
C ILE A 37 13.64 -3.99 -2.74
N VAL A 38 12.52 -4.67 -2.97
CA VAL A 38 12.44 -5.72 -3.99
C VAL A 38 12.71 -5.15 -5.38
N PHE A 39 12.12 -3.99 -5.71
CA PHE A 39 12.27 -3.32 -7.00
C PHE A 39 13.72 -2.87 -7.27
N TRP A 40 14.41 -2.31 -6.27
CA TRP A 40 15.77 -1.78 -6.45
C TRP A 40 16.87 -2.84 -6.34
N CYS A 41 16.66 -3.88 -5.51
CA CYS A 41 17.74 -4.73 -5.05
C CYS A 41 17.57 -6.21 -5.41
N VAL A 42 16.35 -6.67 -5.70
CA VAL A 42 16.08 -8.09 -5.95
C VAL A 42 15.71 -8.34 -7.41
N ASP A 43 14.52 -7.89 -7.81
CA ASP A 43 14.00 -8.08 -9.17
C ASP A 43 12.93 -7.04 -9.49
N LYS A 44 13.08 -6.33 -10.61
CA LYS A 44 12.13 -5.28 -11.02
C LYS A 44 10.71 -5.80 -11.20
N ARG A 45 10.53 -6.99 -11.81
CA ARG A 45 9.20 -7.54 -12.07
C ARG A 45 8.50 -7.93 -10.78
N LYS A 46 9.25 -8.54 -9.86
CA LYS A 46 8.73 -8.82 -8.50
C LYS A 46 8.37 -7.54 -7.78
N GLY A 47 9.14 -6.46 -7.96
CA GLY A 47 8.79 -5.12 -7.49
C GLY A 47 7.50 -4.60 -8.10
N TYR A 48 7.36 -4.63 -9.43
CA TYR A 48 6.11 -4.26 -10.11
C TYR A 48 4.93 -5.14 -9.70
N TYR A 49 5.17 -6.43 -9.49
CA TYR A 49 4.15 -7.33 -8.96
C TYR A 49 3.63 -6.86 -7.60
N LEU A 50 4.51 -6.61 -6.64
CA LEU A 50 4.11 -6.13 -5.31
C LEU A 50 3.40 -4.78 -5.40
N LEU A 51 3.94 -3.83 -6.19
CA LEU A 51 3.31 -2.52 -6.40
C LEU A 51 1.90 -2.67 -7.00
N THR A 52 1.72 -3.55 -7.99
CA THR A 52 0.41 -3.78 -8.61
C THR A 52 -0.58 -4.38 -7.61
N VAL A 53 -0.17 -5.40 -6.84
CA VAL A 53 -1.00 -5.98 -5.77
C VAL A 53 -1.42 -4.91 -4.76
N GLY A 54 -0.47 -4.08 -4.33
CA GLY A 54 -0.73 -3.01 -3.36
C GLY A 54 -1.65 -1.93 -3.90
N PHE A 55 -1.36 -1.36 -5.07
CA PHE A 55 -2.20 -0.29 -5.64
C PHE A 55 -3.62 -0.77 -5.96
N VAL A 56 -3.76 -1.92 -6.62
CA VAL A 56 -5.10 -2.46 -6.92
C VAL A 56 -5.85 -2.81 -5.63
N GLY A 57 -5.14 -3.43 -4.67
CA GLY A 57 -5.73 -3.75 -3.36
C GLY A 57 -6.19 -2.50 -2.60
N THR A 58 -5.37 -1.45 -2.57
CA THR A 58 -5.72 -0.17 -1.94
C THR A 58 -6.91 0.49 -2.65
N LEU A 59 -6.93 0.52 -3.99
CA LEU A 59 -8.05 1.08 -4.75
C LEU A 59 -9.36 0.35 -4.45
N ILE A 60 -9.36 -0.99 -4.47
CA ILE A 60 -10.54 -1.79 -4.13
C ILE A 60 -10.98 -1.49 -2.68
N ASN A 61 -10.03 -1.45 -1.75
CA ASN A 61 -10.29 -1.20 -0.34
C ASN A 61 -10.94 0.18 -0.13
N GLN A 62 -10.36 1.22 -0.70
CA GLN A 62 -10.85 2.58 -0.56
C GLN A 62 -12.23 2.77 -1.22
N TRP A 63 -12.44 2.14 -2.39
CA TRP A 63 -13.74 2.16 -3.04
C TRP A 63 -14.82 1.49 -2.18
N LEU A 64 -14.54 0.29 -1.66
CA LEU A 64 -15.49 -0.41 -0.78
C LEU A 64 -15.77 0.35 0.51
N LYS A 65 -14.77 1.03 1.09
CA LYS A 65 -14.97 1.86 2.28
C LYS A 65 -16.04 2.91 2.07
N ILE A 66 -15.91 3.69 1.00
CA ILE A 66 -16.85 4.82 0.75
C ILE A 66 -18.17 4.33 0.13
N ALA A 67 -18.20 3.17 -0.52
CA ALA A 67 -19.43 2.59 -1.06
C ALA A 67 -20.28 1.91 0.02
N CYS A 68 -19.66 1.10 0.90
CA CYS A 68 -20.37 0.35 1.94
C CYS A 68 -20.64 1.17 3.21
N ARG A 69 -19.77 2.13 3.54
CA ARG A 69 -19.93 3.08 4.67
C ARG A 69 -20.20 2.43 6.02
N ILE A 70 -19.61 1.24 6.26
CA ILE A 70 -19.78 0.52 7.52
C ILE A 70 -18.98 1.21 8.62
N PRO A 71 -19.64 1.67 9.72
CA PRO A 71 -18.95 2.37 10.81
C PRO A 71 -18.02 1.42 11.59
N ARG A 72 -17.08 2.00 12.31
CA ARG A 72 -16.11 1.27 13.14
C ARG A 72 -16.79 0.59 14.33
N PRO A 73 -16.22 -0.51 14.89
CA PRO A 73 -16.80 -1.23 16.04
C PRO A 73 -17.21 -0.35 17.20
N TRP A 74 -16.38 0.62 17.60
CA TRP A 74 -16.69 1.57 18.69
C TRP A 74 -17.74 2.64 18.33
N VAL A 75 -18.06 2.80 17.06
CA VAL A 75 -19.18 3.65 16.61
C VAL A 75 -20.47 2.85 16.58
N GLN A 76 -20.38 1.55 16.22
CA GLN A 76 -21.52 0.63 16.22
C GLN A 76 -21.99 0.30 17.65
N ASP A 77 -21.04 0.16 18.56
CA ASP A 77 -21.27 -0.11 19.97
C ASP A 77 -20.43 0.85 20.84
N PRO A 78 -21.01 1.95 21.33
CA PRO A 78 -20.31 2.93 22.16
C PRO A 78 -19.74 2.39 23.47
N ASN A 79 -20.24 1.25 23.96
CA ASN A 79 -19.73 0.58 25.17
C ASN A 79 -18.55 -0.34 24.89
N PHE A 80 -18.21 -0.58 23.60
CA PHE A 80 -17.10 -1.45 23.25
C PHE A 80 -15.76 -0.70 23.37
N PRO A 81 -14.87 -1.06 24.33
CA PRO A 81 -13.57 -0.42 24.47
C PRO A 81 -12.59 -0.90 23.41
N ILE A 82 -11.83 0.02 22.85
CA ILE A 82 -10.71 -0.27 21.93
C ILE A 82 -9.37 -0.02 22.63
N VAL A 83 -8.29 -0.51 22.03
CA VAL A 83 -6.95 -0.08 22.44
C VAL A 83 -6.69 1.30 21.81
N GLU A 84 -6.68 2.35 22.65
CA GLU A 84 -6.68 3.76 22.17
C GLU A 84 -5.49 4.09 21.25
N ALA A 85 -4.32 3.46 21.46
CA ALA A 85 -3.17 3.65 20.58
C ALA A 85 -3.47 3.33 19.10
N ALA A 86 -4.42 2.45 18.83
CA ALA A 86 -4.80 2.06 17.46
C ALA A 86 -5.84 3.01 16.80
N ARG A 87 -6.44 3.94 17.58
CA ARG A 87 -7.49 4.85 17.08
C ARG A 87 -6.97 5.81 16.02
N ALA A 88 -5.79 6.37 16.24
CA ALA A 88 -5.21 7.38 15.35
C ALA A 88 -4.98 6.88 13.92
N GLU A 89 -4.64 5.59 13.77
CA GLU A 89 -4.39 4.94 12.48
C GLU A 89 -5.67 4.36 11.84
N ALA A 90 -6.75 4.29 12.59
CA ALA A 90 -8.01 3.74 12.14
C ALA A 90 -8.85 4.80 11.41
N THR A 91 -8.32 5.38 10.34
CA THR A 91 -9.01 6.37 9.51
C THR A 91 -10.03 5.73 8.55
N GLY A 92 -11.04 6.51 8.15
CA GLY A 92 -12.08 6.05 7.24
C GLY A 92 -13.04 5.02 7.85
N TYR A 93 -13.97 4.55 7.05
CA TYR A 93 -14.92 3.49 7.42
C TYR A 93 -14.23 2.16 7.75
N SER A 94 -14.95 1.28 8.48
CA SER A 94 -14.39 0.02 8.95
C SER A 94 -14.11 -0.97 7.82
N PHE A 95 -15.09 -1.21 6.97
CA PHE A 95 -15.07 -2.27 5.95
C PHE A 95 -14.51 -1.78 4.60
N PRO A 96 -13.60 -2.53 4.01
CA PRO A 96 -12.80 -3.62 4.57
C PRO A 96 -11.51 -3.11 5.27
N SER A 97 -10.75 -4.02 5.91
CA SER A 97 -9.54 -3.66 6.67
C SER A 97 -8.35 -3.34 5.76
N GLY A 98 -7.89 -2.07 5.75
CA GLY A 98 -6.73 -1.64 4.96
C GLY A 98 -5.41 -2.28 5.39
N HIS A 99 -5.14 -2.35 6.70
CA HIS A 99 -3.93 -2.98 7.24
C HIS A 99 -3.86 -4.48 6.91
N THR A 100 -4.98 -5.20 7.04
CA THR A 100 -5.04 -6.61 6.63
C THR A 100 -4.80 -6.77 5.13
N GLN A 101 -5.46 -5.93 4.31
CA GLN A 101 -5.30 -5.93 2.86
C GLN A 101 -3.84 -5.71 2.46
N ALA A 102 -3.16 -4.72 3.04
CA ALA A 102 -1.77 -4.42 2.76
C ALA A 102 -0.86 -5.58 3.21
N ALA A 103 -0.94 -6.01 4.48
CA ALA A 103 -0.08 -7.06 5.03
C ALA A 103 -0.20 -8.38 4.25
N VAL A 104 -1.43 -8.85 3.99
CA VAL A 104 -1.66 -10.08 3.21
C VAL A 104 -1.20 -9.91 1.77
N GLY A 105 -1.39 -8.73 1.19
CA GLY A 105 -0.96 -8.42 -0.18
C GLY A 105 0.55 -8.52 -0.37
N TYR A 106 1.35 -7.78 0.41
CA TYR A 106 2.79 -7.79 0.19
C TYR A 106 3.51 -8.99 0.80
N LEU A 107 3.13 -9.43 2.01
CA LEU A 107 3.73 -10.63 2.62
C LEU A 107 3.31 -11.89 1.85
N GLY A 108 2.03 -12.02 1.47
CA GLY A 108 1.55 -13.07 0.60
C GLY A 108 2.23 -13.04 -0.78
N GLY A 109 2.44 -11.84 -1.33
CA GLY A 109 3.21 -11.64 -2.56
C GLY A 109 4.65 -12.14 -2.46
N ILE A 110 5.36 -11.79 -1.38
CA ILE A 110 6.72 -12.29 -1.11
C ILE A 110 6.70 -13.82 -0.92
N ALA A 111 5.76 -14.35 -0.15
CA ALA A 111 5.58 -15.78 0.04
C ALA A 111 5.32 -16.53 -1.28
N ARG A 112 4.65 -15.89 -2.25
CA ARG A 112 4.33 -16.47 -3.56
C ARG A 112 5.56 -16.67 -4.44
N PHE A 113 6.50 -15.72 -4.44
CA PHE A 113 7.65 -15.78 -5.33
C PHE A 113 8.96 -16.25 -4.68
N THR A 114 8.99 -16.45 -3.35
CA THR A 114 10.21 -16.92 -2.68
C THR A 114 10.30 -18.45 -2.73
N ASP A 115 11.51 -18.95 -3.00
CA ASP A 115 11.81 -20.38 -2.96
C ASP A 115 12.20 -20.85 -1.55
N ARG A 116 12.44 -19.93 -0.62
CA ARG A 116 12.87 -20.23 0.75
C ARG A 116 11.67 -20.52 1.63
N ILE A 117 11.48 -21.78 2.01
CA ILE A 117 10.32 -22.22 2.82
C ILE A 117 10.19 -21.46 4.15
N TRP A 118 11.30 -21.22 4.85
CA TRP A 118 11.26 -20.48 6.11
C TRP A 118 10.74 -19.04 5.94
N LEU A 119 11.15 -18.35 4.84
CA LEU A 119 10.68 -17.01 4.55
C LEU A 119 9.21 -17.00 4.16
N ARG A 120 8.75 -18.02 3.42
CA ARG A 120 7.34 -18.19 3.08
C ARG A 120 6.49 -18.36 4.34
N ILE A 121 6.91 -19.23 5.26
CA ILE A 121 6.20 -19.44 6.54
C ILE A 121 6.20 -18.16 7.35
N ALA A 122 7.33 -17.48 7.49
CA ALA A 122 7.44 -16.22 8.24
C ALA A 122 6.49 -15.15 7.68
N CYS A 123 6.44 -14.96 6.35
CA CYS A 123 5.51 -14.03 5.72
C CYS A 123 4.04 -14.37 5.99
N ILE A 124 3.67 -15.65 5.90
CA ILE A 124 2.29 -16.08 6.16
C ILE A 124 1.93 -15.83 7.64
N VAL A 125 2.81 -16.21 8.57
CA VAL A 125 2.59 -16.00 10.02
C VAL A 125 2.42 -14.51 10.33
N LEU A 126 3.31 -13.65 9.80
CA LEU A 126 3.23 -12.21 10.02
C LEU A 126 1.96 -11.60 9.44
N ALA A 127 1.52 -12.04 8.25
CA ALA A 127 0.27 -11.59 7.65
C ALA A 127 -0.96 -11.98 8.50
N VAL A 128 -0.99 -13.22 9.00
CA VAL A 128 -2.05 -13.70 9.90
C VAL A 128 -2.04 -12.95 11.23
N MET A 129 -0.86 -12.75 11.83
CA MET A 129 -0.73 -11.97 13.07
C MET A 129 -1.21 -10.53 12.89
N THR A 130 -0.87 -9.87 11.76
CA THR A 130 -1.38 -8.54 11.46
C THR A 130 -2.91 -8.54 11.32
N ALA A 131 -3.50 -9.52 10.66
CA ALA A 131 -4.95 -9.65 10.55
C ALA A 131 -5.62 -9.83 11.92
N ILE A 132 -5.08 -10.69 12.78
CA ILE A 132 -5.56 -10.91 14.15
C ILE A 132 -5.42 -9.64 14.99
N SER A 133 -4.31 -8.91 14.85
CA SER A 133 -4.08 -7.69 15.64
C SER A 133 -5.19 -6.64 15.43
N ARG A 134 -5.77 -6.56 14.22
CA ARG A 134 -6.85 -5.58 13.93
C ARG A 134 -8.14 -5.90 14.71
N MET A 135 -8.45 -7.17 14.89
CA MET A 135 -9.59 -7.62 15.69
C MET A 135 -9.28 -7.48 17.18
N TYR A 136 -8.09 -7.89 17.60
CA TYR A 136 -7.63 -7.77 18.99
C TYR A 136 -7.67 -6.32 19.48
N LEU A 137 -7.14 -5.37 18.69
CA LEU A 137 -7.14 -3.94 19.00
C LEU A 137 -8.56 -3.33 18.98
N GLY A 138 -9.55 -4.04 18.44
CA GLY A 138 -10.95 -3.63 18.40
C GLY A 138 -11.30 -2.65 17.26
N VAL A 139 -10.44 -2.52 16.27
CA VAL A 139 -10.61 -1.52 15.20
C VAL A 139 -11.30 -2.06 13.94
N HIS A 140 -11.42 -3.37 13.81
CA HIS A 140 -12.10 -4.06 12.71
C HIS A 140 -12.86 -5.30 13.17
N THR A 141 -13.97 -5.59 12.49
CA THR A 141 -14.74 -6.82 12.70
C THR A 141 -14.11 -8.01 11.97
N PRO A 142 -14.50 -9.27 12.30
CA PRO A 142 -14.09 -10.44 11.54
C PRO A 142 -14.47 -10.38 10.06
N LEU A 143 -15.60 -9.75 9.73
CA LEU A 143 -16.02 -9.55 8.34
C LEU A 143 -15.07 -8.62 7.58
N ASP A 144 -14.66 -7.49 8.19
CA ASP A 144 -13.72 -6.54 7.59
C ASP A 144 -12.38 -7.22 7.26
N VAL A 145 -11.90 -8.04 8.20
CA VAL A 145 -10.63 -8.77 8.08
C VAL A 145 -10.75 -9.91 7.06
N GLY A 146 -11.81 -10.72 7.15
CA GLY A 146 -12.03 -11.86 6.26
C GLY A 146 -12.14 -11.46 4.79
N VAL A 147 -12.93 -10.43 4.49
CA VAL A 147 -13.05 -9.92 3.11
C VAL A 147 -11.73 -9.36 2.60
N SER A 148 -10.96 -8.66 3.44
CA SER A 148 -9.62 -8.15 3.06
C SER A 148 -8.65 -9.29 2.74
N ILE A 149 -8.64 -10.37 3.52
CA ILE A 149 -7.83 -11.56 3.25
C ILE A 149 -8.21 -12.16 1.89
N VAL A 150 -9.50 -12.37 1.64
CA VAL A 150 -9.97 -12.97 0.38
C VAL A 150 -9.55 -12.12 -0.81
N ILE A 151 -9.79 -10.81 -0.76
CA ILE A 151 -9.39 -9.89 -1.85
C ILE A 151 -7.88 -9.94 -2.06
N ALA A 152 -7.07 -9.83 -0.99
CA ALA A 152 -5.62 -9.83 -1.09
C ALA A 152 -5.08 -11.15 -1.67
N VAL A 153 -5.60 -12.30 -1.23
CA VAL A 153 -5.21 -13.62 -1.75
C VAL A 153 -5.54 -13.74 -3.24
N ILE A 154 -6.74 -13.33 -3.66
CA ILE A 154 -7.12 -13.32 -5.09
C ILE A 154 -6.13 -12.46 -5.89
N LEU A 155 -5.82 -11.24 -5.43
CA LEU A 155 -4.89 -10.36 -6.12
C LEU A 155 -3.48 -10.96 -6.20
N VAL A 156 -2.98 -11.54 -5.10
CA VAL A 156 -1.67 -12.22 -5.06
C VAL A 156 -1.61 -13.35 -6.10
N LEU A 157 -2.66 -14.15 -6.21
CA LEU A 157 -2.69 -15.29 -7.12
C LEU A 157 -2.90 -14.89 -8.58
N VAL A 158 -3.77 -13.91 -8.85
CA VAL A 158 -4.13 -13.48 -10.21
C VAL A 158 -3.06 -12.57 -10.83
N ILE A 159 -2.52 -11.62 -10.05
CA ILE A 159 -1.57 -10.64 -10.59
C ILE A 159 -0.20 -11.28 -10.86
N TYR A 160 0.21 -12.29 -10.10
CA TYR A 160 1.51 -12.94 -10.31
C TYR A 160 1.69 -13.49 -11.74
N PRO A 161 0.83 -14.37 -12.26
CA PRO A 161 0.97 -14.85 -13.64
C PRO A 161 0.80 -13.76 -14.69
N LEU A 162 0.02 -12.71 -14.43
CA LEU A 162 -0.10 -11.56 -15.33
C LEU A 162 1.24 -10.84 -15.48
N ILE A 163 1.92 -10.55 -14.39
CA ILE A 163 3.24 -9.91 -14.41
C ILE A 163 4.31 -10.84 -15.01
N GLU A 164 4.32 -12.13 -14.68
CA GLU A 164 5.24 -13.09 -15.29
C GLU A 164 5.04 -13.18 -16.81
N SER A 165 3.81 -13.07 -17.30
CA SER A 165 3.52 -13.09 -18.73
C SER A 165 4.15 -11.92 -19.51
N THR A 166 4.55 -10.84 -18.83
CA THR A 166 5.23 -9.69 -19.46
C THR A 166 6.65 -10.03 -19.97
N LEU A 167 7.23 -11.15 -19.52
CA LEU A 167 8.47 -11.71 -20.08
C LEU A 167 8.36 -11.98 -21.59
N TRP A 168 7.24 -12.59 -21.96
CA TRP A 168 6.98 -13.01 -23.34
C TRP A 168 6.27 -11.91 -24.16
N PHE A 169 5.56 -11.02 -23.45
CA PHE A 169 4.75 -9.95 -24.04
C PHE A 169 4.96 -8.63 -23.28
N PRO A 170 6.09 -7.90 -23.52
CA PRO A 170 6.42 -6.68 -22.76
C PRO A 170 5.32 -5.60 -22.77
N ASN A 171 4.59 -5.48 -23.87
CA ASN A 171 3.50 -4.51 -23.99
C ASN A 171 2.33 -4.75 -23.03
N ARG A 172 2.19 -5.97 -22.47
CA ARG A 172 1.17 -6.26 -21.46
C ARG A 172 1.36 -5.43 -20.19
N MET A 173 2.60 -5.03 -19.86
CA MET A 173 2.83 -4.18 -18.71
C MET A 173 2.17 -2.80 -18.86
N TYR A 174 2.21 -2.22 -20.05
CA TYR A 174 1.46 -0.98 -20.32
C TYR A 174 -0.04 -1.17 -20.18
N ALA A 175 -0.58 -2.32 -20.59
CA ALA A 175 -2.00 -2.63 -20.42
C ALA A 175 -2.37 -2.80 -18.93
N ILE A 176 -1.52 -3.46 -18.12
CA ILE A 176 -1.73 -3.60 -16.68
C ILE A 176 -1.72 -2.24 -16.00
N ILE A 177 -0.70 -1.41 -16.24
CA ILE A 177 -0.59 -0.08 -15.63
C ILE A 177 -1.71 0.84 -16.15
N GLY A 178 -2.05 0.75 -17.44
CA GLY A 178 -3.18 1.48 -18.03
C GLY A 178 -4.51 1.11 -17.39
N GLY A 179 -4.75 -0.17 -17.14
CA GLY A 179 -5.92 -0.66 -16.41
C GLY A 179 -5.97 -0.13 -14.96
N MET A 180 -4.83 -0.12 -14.27
CA MET A 180 -4.72 0.49 -12.92
C MET A 180 -5.04 2.00 -12.97
N LEU A 181 -4.54 2.71 -13.99
CA LEU A 181 -4.79 4.14 -14.16
C LEU A 181 -6.29 4.41 -14.42
N LEU A 182 -6.90 3.65 -15.32
CA LEU A 182 -8.35 3.76 -15.57
C LEU A 182 -9.16 3.50 -14.31
N PHE A 183 -8.78 2.48 -13.53
CA PHE A 183 -9.45 2.17 -12.26
C PHE A 183 -9.28 3.29 -11.23
N SER A 184 -8.09 3.90 -11.12
CA SER A 184 -7.85 5.03 -10.22
C SER A 184 -8.61 6.30 -10.66
N LEU A 185 -8.67 6.57 -11.96
CA LEU A 185 -9.46 7.68 -12.52
C LEU A 185 -10.96 7.46 -12.32
N ALA A 186 -11.46 6.23 -12.48
CA ALA A 186 -12.86 5.91 -12.18
C ALA A 186 -13.18 6.11 -10.70
N TYR A 187 -12.25 5.74 -9.79
CA TYR A 187 -12.41 6.02 -8.36
C TYR A 187 -12.39 7.51 -8.05
N LEU A 188 -11.48 8.27 -8.66
CA LEU A 188 -11.42 9.72 -8.53
C LEU A 188 -12.72 10.37 -9.02
N ALA A 189 -13.20 9.99 -10.21
CA ALA A 189 -14.48 10.47 -10.74
C ALA A 189 -15.66 10.11 -9.83
N TYR A 190 -15.65 8.93 -9.24
CA TYR A 190 -16.69 8.51 -8.30
C TYR A 190 -16.74 9.39 -7.06
N VAL A 191 -15.60 9.67 -6.41
CA VAL A 191 -15.58 10.48 -5.18
C VAL A 191 -15.84 11.97 -5.42
N GLU A 192 -15.58 12.47 -6.63
CA GLU A 192 -15.79 13.88 -7.00
C GLU A 192 -17.21 14.14 -7.55
N LEU A 193 -17.77 13.20 -8.30
CA LEU A 193 -18.99 13.45 -9.06
C LEU A 193 -20.24 12.79 -8.47
N TYR A 194 -20.07 11.76 -7.63
CA TYR A 194 -21.21 11.08 -7.03
C TYR A 194 -21.89 11.97 -5.97
N PRO A 195 -23.20 12.16 -6.03
CA PRO A 195 -23.94 12.96 -5.04
C PRO A 195 -24.10 12.16 -3.74
N PHE A 196 -23.08 12.22 -2.88
CA PHE A 196 -23.14 11.51 -1.60
C PHE A 196 -24.29 12.04 -0.73
N PRO A 197 -25.00 11.15 -0.01
CA PRO A 197 -26.04 11.56 0.93
C PRO A 197 -25.50 12.49 2.03
N VAL A 198 -26.37 13.33 2.57
CA VAL A 198 -26.01 14.36 3.57
C VAL A 198 -25.49 13.76 4.88
N ASP A 199 -25.85 12.52 5.18
CA ASP A 199 -25.43 11.75 6.35
C ASP A 199 -24.05 11.10 6.23
N VAL A 200 -23.37 11.27 5.08
CA VAL A 200 -22.00 10.79 4.92
C VAL A 200 -21.06 11.57 5.82
N ASP A 201 -20.27 10.86 6.61
CA ASP A 201 -19.25 11.46 7.45
C ASP A 201 -18.24 12.26 6.62
N ALA A 202 -18.15 13.57 6.86
CA ALA A 202 -17.34 14.49 6.08
C ALA A 202 -15.84 14.18 6.15
N ALA A 203 -15.34 13.69 7.29
CA ALA A 203 -13.93 13.34 7.45
C ALA A 203 -13.58 12.05 6.66
N ASN A 204 -14.49 11.09 6.63
CA ASN A 204 -14.34 9.88 5.83
C ASN A 204 -14.39 10.18 4.33
N LEU A 205 -15.28 11.09 3.90
CA LEU A 205 -15.34 11.52 2.50
C LEU A 205 -14.09 12.29 2.10
N ALA A 206 -13.62 13.25 2.91
CA ALA A 206 -12.38 13.98 2.66
C ALA A 206 -11.16 13.03 2.57
N SER A 207 -11.13 11.99 3.42
CA SER A 207 -10.10 10.95 3.34
C SER A 207 -10.17 10.17 2.04
N ALA A 208 -11.38 9.82 1.56
CA ALA A 208 -11.58 9.11 0.30
C ALA A 208 -11.13 9.96 -0.91
N VAL A 209 -11.49 11.24 -0.95
CA VAL A 209 -11.04 12.19 -1.99
C VAL A 209 -9.52 12.29 -2.00
N LYS A 210 -8.90 12.58 -0.88
CA LYS A 210 -7.43 12.65 -0.74
C LYS A 210 -6.75 11.35 -1.23
N ASN A 211 -7.29 10.19 -0.88
CA ASN A 211 -6.74 8.90 -1.30
C ASN A 211 -6.89 8.70 -2.81
N ALA A 212 -7.98 9.13 -3.43
CA ALA A 212 -8.20 9.06 -4.87
C ALA A 212 -7.14 9.86 -5.64
N TYR A 213 -6.90 11.12 -5.25
CA TYR A 213 -5.83 11.95 -5.83
C TYR A 213 -4.44 11.31 -5.63
N THR A 214 -4.15 10.82 -4.43
CA THR A 214 -2.89 10.16 -4.09
C THR A 214 -2.65 8.93 -4.95
N MET A 215 -3.63 8.05 -5.09
CA MET A 215 -3.53 6.83 -5.89
C MET A 215 -3.38 7.13 -7.38
N THR A 216 -4.16 8.07 -7.90
CA THR A 216 -4.08 8.49 -9.32
C THR A 216 -2.70 9.06 -9.64
N GLY A 217 -2.16 9.94 -8.80
CA GLY A 217 -0.81 10.46 -8.97
C GLY A 217 0.27 9.38 -8.91
N SER A 218 0.14 8.45 -7.96
CA SER A 218 1.08 7.32 -7.83
C SER A 218 1.08 6.41 -9.05
N VAL A 219 -0.09 6.00 -9.54
CA VAL A 219 -0.20 5.11 -10.70
C VAL A 219 0.28 5.82 -11.98
N LEU A 220 -0.02 7.11 -12.14
CA LEU A 220 0.51 7.92 -13.24
C LEU A 220 2.05 7.96 -13.19
N GLY A 221 2.62 8.12 -11.99
CA GLY A 221 4.06 8.04 -11.77
C GLY A 221 4.64 6.68 -12.17
N VAL A 222 3.98 5.57 -11.81
CA VAL A 222 4.40 4.21 -12.21
C VAL A 222 4.42 4.05 -13.73
N LEU A 223 3.44 4.61 -14.45
CA LEU A 223 3.40 4.59 -15.92
C LEU A 223 4.63 5.30 -16.52
N VAL A 224 4.94 6.49 -16.00
CA VAL A 224 6.12 7.25 -16.45
C VAL A 224 7.42 6.51 -16.12
N VAL A 225 7.53 5.96 -14.90
CA VAL A 225 8.69 5.17 -14.46
C VAL A 225 8.91 3.98 -15.39
N TYR A 226 7.86 3.22 -15.69
CA TYR A 226 7.98 2.06 -16.57
C TYR A 226 8.42 2.47 -17.99
N ALA A 227 7.81 3.51 -18.55
CA ALA A 227 8.16 4.01 -19.87
C ALA A 227 9.61 4.52 -19.95
N VAL A 228 10.03 5.30 -18.95
CA VAL A 228 11.39 5.89 -18.89
C VAL A 228 12.44 4.81 -18.62
N ASP A 229 12.19 3.89 -17.70
CA ASP A 229 13.13 2.79 -17.44
C ASP A 229 13.29 1.90 -18.67
N ASN A 230 12.18 1.51 -19.31
CA ASN A 230 12.18 0.62 -20.47
C ASN A 230 12.83 1.25 -21.71
N LYS A 231 12.79 2.57 -21.87
CA LYS A 231 13.33 3.27 -23.04
C LYS A 231 14.73 3.84 -22.84
N PHE A 232 15.07 4.31 -21.64
CA PHE A 232 16.27 5.12 -21.42
C PHE A 232 17.18 4.63 -20.30
N ILE A 233 16.63 4.19 -19.15
CA ILE A 233 17.43 3.93 -17.96
C ILE A 233 17.97 2.49 -17.96
N HIS A 234 17.09 1.50 -18.09
CA HIS A 234 17.43 0.07 -18.04
C HIS A 234 18.27 -0.28 -16.79
N PHE A 235 17.91 0.29 -15.60
CA PHE A 235 18.74 0.09 -14.43
C PHE A 235 18.85 -1.39 -14.04
N SER A 236 20.00 -1.76 -13.46
CA SER A 236 20.25 -3.09 -12.94
C SER A 236 20.00 -3.14 -11.43
N THR A 237 19.44 -4.25 -10.94
CA THR A 237 19.33 -4.52 -9.50
C THR A 237 20.67 -4.94 -8.90
N ARG A 238 21.66 -5.34 -9.72
CA ARG A 238 22.98 -5.78 -9.28
C ARG A 238 23.76 -4.63 -8.65
N ALA A 239 24.39 -4.91 -7.51
CA ALA A 239 25.32 -4.02 -6.83
C ALA A 239 26.12 -4.82 -5.77
N PRO A 240 27.32 -4.38 -5.35
CA PRO A 240 27.99 -4.93 -4.17
C PRO A 240 27.12 -4.67 -2.92
N TRP A 241 27.35 -5.43 -1.84
CA TRP A 241 26.52 -5.34 -0.63
C TRP A 241 26.38 -3.92 -0.07
N TRP A 242 27.47 -3.13 -0.06
CA TRP A 242 27.45 -1.73 0.38
C TRP A 242 26.63 -0.84 -0.58
N GLY A 243 26.68 -1.14 -1.88
CA GLY A 243 25.88 -0.47 -2.89
C GLY A 243 24.38 -0.75 -2.71
N GLN A 244 24.00 -1.97 -2.34
CA GLN A 244 22.59 -2.29 -1.99
C GLN A 244 22.14 -1.51 -0.76
N LEU A 245 23.01 -1.42 0.27
CA LEU A 245 22.71 -0.63 1.47
C LEU A 245 22.47 0.85 1.13
N ILE A 246 23.34 1.45 0.30
CA ILE A 246 23.18 2.85 -0.13
C ILE A 246 21.90 3.03 -0.96
N LYS A 247 21.62 2.13 -1.92
CA LYS A 247 20.36 2.19 -2.69
C LYS A 247 19.14 2.26 -1.79
N VAL A 248 19.10 1.44 -0.74
CA VAL A 248 17.98 1.40 0.20
C VAL A 248 17.98 2.64 1.10
N THR A 249 19.06 2.90 1.83
CA THR A 249 19.08 3.96 2.86
C THR A 249 18.87 5.36 2.27
N VAL A 250 19.62 5.69 1.22
CA VAL A 250 19.51 7.00 0.56
C VAL A 250 18.18 7.11 -0.20
N GLY A 251 17.77 6.05 -0.91
CA GLY A 251 16.52 6.05 -1.66
C GLY A 251 15.30 6.22 -0.74
N LEU A 252 15.28 5.55 0.42
CA LEU A 252 14.20 5.70 1.40
C LEU A 252 14.24 7.07 2.08
N ALA A 253 15.43 7.58 2.45
CA ALA A 253 15.57 8.92 2.99
C ALA A 253 15.05 9.99 2.01
N LEU A 254 15.37 9.85 0.72
CA LEU A 254 14.88 10.71 -0.34
C LEU A 254 13.35 10.64 -0.48
N ALA A 255 12.77 9.44 -0.48
CA ALA A 255 11.32 9.24 -0.56
C ALA A 255 10.59 9.87 0.65
N VAL A 256 11.10 9.67 1.87
CA VAL A 256 10.54 10.27 3.09
C VAL A 256 10.67 11.79 3.07
N ALA A 257 11.83 12.32 2.67
CA ALA A 257 12.06 13.75 2.54
C ALA A 257 11.08 14.38 1.54
N MET A 258 10.92 13.80 0.36
CA MET A 258 9.95 14.28 -0.64
C MET A 258 8.51 14.22 -0.12
N LYS A 259 8.12 13.09 0.51
CA LYS A 259 6.78 12.94 1.10
C LYS A 259 6.47 14.05 2.10
N SER A 260 7.45 14.45 2.91
CA SER A 260 7.28 15.44 3.98
C SER A 260 7.44 16.87 3.47
N LEU A 261 8.52 17.18 2.77
CA LEU A 261 8.88 18.56 2.38
C LEU A 261 7.99 19.12 1.27
N LEU A 262 7.51 18.27 0.33
CA LEU A 262 6.66 18.73 -0.76
C LEU A 262 5.19 18.89 -0.36
N LYS A 263 4.76 18.43 0.83
CA LYS A 263 3.36 18.47 1.24
C LYS A 263 2.82 19.91 1.31
N ALA A 264 3.44 20.76 2.12
CA ALA A 264 2.97 22.12 2.35
C ALA A 264 3.07 22.99 1.09
N PRO A 265 4.21 23.04 0.35
CA PRO A 265 4.32 23.92 -0.81
C PRO A 265 3.37 23.51 -1.95
N LEU A 266 3.20 22.20 -2.24
CA LEU A 266 2.31 21.77 -3.31
C LEU A 266 0.82 21.97 -2.98
N LEU A 267 0.42 21.75 -1.73
CA LEU A 267 -0.95 22.10 -1.31
C LEU A 267 -1.20 23.61 -1.38
N ALA A 268 -0.23 24.44 -0.98
CA ALA A 268 -0.34 25.89 -1.08
C ALA A 268 -0.44 26.36 -2.55
N LEU A 269 0.39 25.83 -3.44
CA LEU A 269 0.34 26.11 -4.88
C LEU A 269 -0.99 25.73 -5.52
N CYS A 270 -1.64 24.67 -5.02
CA CYS A 270 -2.96 24.24 -5.48
C CYS A 270 -4.13 24.87 -4.70
N GLY A 271 -3.90 25.93 -3.94
CA GLY A 271 -4.96 26.61 -3.17
C GLY A 271 -5.60 25.74 -2.09
N GLY A 272 -4.87 24.76 -1.54
CA GLY A 272 -5.38 23.78 -0.58
C GLY A 272 -6.07 22.55 -1.19
N HIS A 273 -6.22 22.51 -2.52
CA HIS A 273 -6.90 21.42 -3.22
C HIS A 273 -6.05 20.14 -3.24
N ASP A 274 -6.70 18.98 -3.17
CA ASP A 274 -6.02 17.66 -3.16
C ASP A 274 -5.25 17.32 -4.45
N LEU A 275 -5.37 18.12 -5.50
CA LEU A 275 -4.48 18.09 -6.67
C LEU A 275 -3.00 18.19 -6.27
N GLY A 276 -2.68 18.95 -5.21
CA GLY A 276 -1.35 18.99 -4.62
C GLY A 276 -0.85 17.62 -4.14
N ASN A 277 -1.74 16.74 -3.64
CA ASN A 277 -1.41 15.38 -3.28
C ASN A 277 -1.14 14.51 -4.52
N LEU A 278 -1.91 14.67 -5.60
CA LEU A 278 -1.65 13.97 -6.87
C LEU A 278 -0.25 14.29 -7.39
N VAL A 279 0.08 15.58 -7.52
CA VAL A 279 1.40 16.02 -8.01
C VAL A 279 2.51 15.53 -7.09
N ARG A 280 2.33 15.60 -5.78
CA ARG A 280 3.31 15.14 -4.79
C ARG A 280 3.64 13.68 -4.96
N TYR A 281 2.63 12.81 -5.03
CA TYR A 281 2.85 11.37 -5.14
C TYR A 281 3.32 10.95 -6.53
N PHE A 282 2.89 11.65 -7.58
CA PHE A 282 3.47 11.51 -8.91
C PHE A 282 4.98 11.75 -8.89
N LEU A 283 5.42 12.91 -8.37
CA LEU A 283 6.84 13.26 -8.27
C LEU A 283 7.62 12.26 -7.39
N LEU A 284 7.04 11.87 -6.25
CA LEU A 284 7.65 10.89 -5.36
C LEU A 284 7.93 9.57 -6.08
N VAL A 285 6.93 9.04 -6.80
CA VAL A 285 7.07 7.78 -7.55
C VAL A 285 8.07 7.92 -8.70
N VAL A 286 8.05 9.03 -9.43
CA VAL A 286 9.01 9.27 -10.52
C VAL A 286 10.45 9.36 -9.99
N VAL A 287 10.66 10.05 -8.88
CA VAL A 287 12.00 10.14 -8.28
C VAL A 287 12.44 8.77 -7.74
N ALA A 288 11.61 8.07 -7.00
CA ALA A 288 11.95 6.76 -6.44
C ALA A 288 12.11 5.67 -7.51
N GLY A 289 11.36 5.75 -8.62
CA GLY A 289 11.32 4.71 -9.64
C GLY A 289 12.20 4.96 -10.87
N ALA A 290 12.56 6.22 -11.16
CA ALA A 290 13.35 6.58 -12.34
C ALA A 290 14.59 7.41 -11.98
N VAL A 291 14.45 8.56 -11.31
CA VAL A 291 15.58 9.47 -11.06
C VAL A 291 16.61 8.81 -10.16
N TRP A 292 16.19 8.22 -9.05
CA TRP A 292 17.08 7.51 -8.16
C TRP A 292 17.70 6.26 -8.81
N PRO A 293 16.95 5.36 -9.45
CA PRO A 293 17.52 4.22 -10.16
C PRO A 293 18.45 4.59 -11.33
N TRP A 294 18.34 5.77 -11.90
CA TRP A 294 19.31 6.23 -12.92
C TRP A 294 20.75 6.27 -12.40
N THR A 295 20.97 6.53 -11.09
CA THR A 295 22.27 6.51 -10.44
C THR A 295 22.82 5.09 -10.25
N PHE A 296 21.99 4.04 -10.38
CA PHE A 296 22.38 2.65 -10.10
C PHE A 296 23.44 2.11 -11.06
N ARG A 297 23.61 2.74 -12.21
CA ARG A 297 24.71 2.45 -13.15
C ARG A 297 26.09 2.53 -12.50
N PHE A 298 26.26 3.43 -11.51
CA PHE A 298 27.49 3.53 -10.74
C PHE A 298 27.73 2.26 -9.92
N PHE A 299 26.74 1.80 -9.19
CA PHE A 299 26.85 0.61 -8.32
C PHE A 299 27.01 -0.68 -9.13
N GLU A 300 26.38 -0.75 -10.31
CA GLU A 300 26.53 -1.90 -11.22
C GLU A 300 27.98 -2.06 -11.71
N ARG A 301 28.64 -0.94 -12.05
CA ARG A 301 30.07 -0.96 -12.45
C ARG A 301 30.99 -1.46 -11.33
N CYS A 302 30.65 -1.18 -10.07
CA CYS A 302 31.39 -1.64 -8.91
C CYS A 302 31.10 -3.11 -8.54
N ALA A 303 30.10 -3.75 -9.16
CA ALA A 303 29.75 -5.15 -8.93
C ALA A 303 30.46 -6.12 -9.89
N LYS A 304 31.21 -5.59 -10.88
CA LYS A 304 32.07 -6.35 -11.79
C LYS A 304 33.43 -6.54 -11.15
#